data_e85d6f1ca76ad941b75a5fbc8e164864
#
_entry.id   e85d6f1ca76ad941b75a5fbc8e164864
#
_cell.length_a   1.000
_cell.length_b   1.000
_cell.length_c   1.000
_cell.angle_alpha   90.00
_cell.angle_beta   90.00
_cell.angle_gamma   90.00
#
_symmetry.space_group_name_H-M   'P 1'
#
loop_
_entity.id
_entity.type
_entity.pdbx_description
1 polymer ?
#
loop_
_entity_poly.entity_id
_entity_poly.type
_entity_poly.pdbx_seq_one_letter_code
_entity_poly.pdbx_strand_id
1 'polypeptide(L)'
;MPEHLFVYGTLRAESLHRMARRLLTDAKLIGTGSAPGILYDFGYYPGATFAADAGSGVIGEVFALPEDGILLTELDVYEGTEDEDYHRVTVEVQLESGDRVTCWTYELCSVPERGRVIPGGDFIAHVRARESKA
;
A
#
# COMPACT_ATOMS: atom_id res chain seq x y z
N MET A 1 4.62 -7.24 -17.16
CA MET A 1 4.23 -6.07 -16.37
C MET A 1 3.01 -6.41 -15.54
N PRO A 2 3.03 -6.17 -14.22
CA PRO A 2 1.83 -6.41 -13.40
C PRO A 2 0.70 -5.48 -13.82
N GLU A 3 -0.51 -6.02 -13.81
CA GLU A 3 -1.73 -5.27 -14.09
C GLU A 3 -2.48 -4.91 -12.79
N HIS A 4 -1.86 -5.20 -11.65
CA HIS A 4 -2.46 -5.04 -10.34
C HIS A 4 -1.62 -4.12 -9.47
N LEU A 5 -2.30 -3.40 -8.58
CA LEU A 5 -1.67 -2.51 -7.61
C LEU A 5 -2.06 -2.94 -6.19
N PHE A 6 -1.07 -3.03 -5.31
CA PHE A 6 -1.28 -3.30 -3.89
C PHE A 6 -1.15 -1.98 -3.11
N VAL A 7 -2.19 -1.62 -2.38
CA VAL A 7 -2.24 -0.38 -1.59
C VAL A 7 -2.40 -0.72 -0.11
N TYR A 8 -1.60 -0.09 0.74
CA TYR A 8 -1.58 -0.41 2.17
C TYR A 8 -1.82 0.80 3.09
N GLY A 9 -1.95 1.98 2.53
CA GLY A 9 -2.08 3.21 3.30
C GLY A 9 -3.29 4.05 2.88
N THR A 10 -3.05 5.31 2.57
CA THR A 10 -4.12 6.27 2.25
C THR A 10 -4.88 5.95 0.97
N LEU A 11 -4.37 5.03 0.13
CA LEU A 11 -5.06 4.62 -1.09
C LEU A 11 -6.03 3.46 -0.89
N ARG A 12 -6.16 2.92 0.33
CA ARG A 12 -7.09 1.83 0.61
C ARG A 12 -8.54 2.28 0.43
N ALA A 13 -9.41 1.32 0.06
CA ALA A 13 -10.81 1.59 -0.30
C ALA A 13 -11.62 2.32 0.78
N GLU A 14 -11.28 2.11 2.07
CA GLU A 14 -11.95 2.78 3.19
C GLU A 14 -11.50 4.23 3.39
N SER A 15 -10.45 4.66 2.70
CA SER A 15 -9.93 6.01 2.82
C SER A 15 -10.82 7.02 2.11
N LEU A 16 -10.95 8.21 2.69
CA LEU A 16 -11.66 9.34 2.08
C LEU A 16 -10.73 10.19 1.20
N HIS A 17 -9.47 9.81 1.08
CA HIS A 17 -8.51 10.54 0.27
C HIS A 17 -8.92 10.55 -1.21
N ARG A 18 -8.71 11.68 -1.90
CA ARG A 18 -9.10 11.86 -3.29
C ARG A 18 -8.56 10.76 -4.22
N MET A 19 -7.30 10.39 -4.08
CA MET A 19 -6.69 9.36 -4.92
C MET A 19 -7.23 7.95 -4.61
N ALA A 20 -7.59 7.68 -3.35
CA ALA A 20 -8.24 6.42 -2.99
C ALA A 20 -9.61 6.31 -3.66
N ARG A 21 -10.37 7.39 -3.67
CA ARG A 21 -11.68 7.43 -4.33
C ARG A 21 -11.56 7.29 -5.83
N ARG A 22 -10.56 7.92 -6.43
CA ARG A 22 -10.27 7.77 -7.84
C ARG A 22 -9.91 6.34 -8.20
N LEU A 23 -9.11 5.68 -7.36
CA LEU A 23 -8.74 4.28 -7.54
C LEU A 23 -10.00 3.38 -7.54
N LEU A 24 -10.94 3.62 -6.62
CA LEU A 24 -12.21 2.90 -6.59
C LEU A 24 -13.05 3.11 -7.85
N THR A 25 -12.98 4.29 -8.44
CA THR A 25 -13.76 4.64 -9.63
C THR A 25 -13.15 4.05 -10.90
N ASP A 26 -11.83 4.18 -11.06
CA ASP A 26 -11.14 3.88 -12.31
C ASP A 26 -10.51 2.48 -12.35
N ALA A 27 -10.35 1.82 -11.22
CA ALA A 27 -9.79 0.48 -11.10
C ALA A 27 -10.80 -0.45 -10.43
N LYS A 28 -10.52 -1.76 -10.48
CA LYS A 28 -11.42 -2.76 -9.89
C LYS A 28 -10.79 -3.34 -8.63
N LEU A 29 -11.48 -3.23 -7.50
CA LEU A 29 -11.05 -3.86 -6.25
C LEU A 29 -11.18 -5.38 -6.38
N ILE A 30 -10.05 -6.08 -6.23
CA ILE A 30 -9.99 -7.54 -6.31
C ILE A 30 -10.20 -8.16 -4.93
N GLY A 31 -9.57 -7.61 -3.89
CA GLY A 31 -9.72 -8.11 -2.54
C GLY A 31 -8.63 -7.63 -1.60
N THR A 32 -8.74 -8.08 -0.36
CA THR A 32 -7.75 -7.82 0.68
C THR A 32 -6.68 -8.90 0.64
N GLY A 33 -5.45 -8.52 0.92
CA GLY A 33 -4.34 -9.45 0.95
C GLY A 33 -3.18 -8.93 1.79
N SER A 34 -2.09 -9.69 1.81
CA SER A 34 -0.88 -9.30 2.52
C SER A 34 0.37 -9.61 1.71
N ALA A 35 1.40 -8.81 1.93
CA ALA A 35 2.71 -9.02 1.34
C ALA A 35 3.77 -9.04 2.46
N PRO A 36 4.83 -9.87 2.37
CA PRO A 36 5.88 -9.88 3.39
C PRO A 36 6.59 -8.54 3.46
N GLY A 37 6.61 -7.92 4.64
CA GLY A 37 7.21 -6.63 4.80
C GLY A 37 6.96 -6.03 6.18
N ILE A 38 7.40 -4.80 6.37
CA ILE A 38 7.25 -4.05 7.62
C ILE A 38 6.59 -2.72 7.30
N LEU A 39 5.52 -2.40 8.03
CA LEU A 39 4.80 -1.15 7.89
C LEU A 39 5.19 -0.20 9.00
N TYR A 40 5.46 1.06 8.64
CA TYR A 40 5.89 2.11 9.57
C TYR A 40 4.90 3.26 9.60
N ASP A 41 4.78 3.91 10.76
CA ASP A 41 3.96 5.10 10.98
C ASP A 41 4.88 6.31 11.11
N PHE A 42 4.67 7.33 10.28
CA PHE A 42 5.41 8.61 10.33
C PHE A 42 4.53 9.75 10.85
N GLY A 43 3.38 9.44 11.46
CA GLY A 43 2.46 10.41 12.03
C GLY A 43 1.29 10.76 11.09
N TYR A 44 1.58 11.19 9.88
CA TYR A 44 0.56 11.59 8.90
C TYR A 44 0.33 10.54 7.82
N TYR A 45 1.30 9.68 7.59
CA TYR A 45 1.28 8.74 6.48
C TYR A 45 2.06 7.48 6.84
N PRO A 46 1.73 6.34 6.24
CA PRO A 46 2.50 5.13 6.42
C PRO A 46 3.54 4.98 5.31
N GLY A 47 4.52 4.16 5.58
CA GLY A 47 5.44 3.70 4.56
C GLY A 47 5.86 2.27 4.87
N ALA A 48 6.16 1.48 3.86
CA ALA A 48 6.52 0.09 4.03
C ALA A 48 7.80 -0.27 3.30
N THR A 49 8.48 -1.29 3.84
CA THR A 49 9.55 -1.99 3.15
C THR A 49 9.10 -3.43 2.95
N PHE A 50 9.51 -4.05 1.84
CA PHE A 50 9.08 -5.40 1.50
C PHE A 50 10.29 -6.32 1.36
N ALA A 51 10.21 -7.49 1.99
CA ALA A 51 11.25 -8.52 1.91
C ALA A 51 10.63 -9.87 2.20
N ALA A 52 10.96 -10.88 1.41
CA ALA A 52 10.39 -12.22 1.55
C ALA A 52 10.62 -12.84 2.92
N ASP A 53 11.70 -12.44 3.60
CA ASP A 53 12.10 -12.96 4.91
C ASP A 53 11.78 -12.01 6.07
N ALA A 54 10.88 -11.04 5.87
CA ALA A 54 10.58 -10.02 6.86
C ALA A 54 10.00 -10.57 8.18
N GLY A 55 9.39 -11.77 8.16
CA GLY A 55 8.78 -12.37 9.34
C GLY A 55 7.46 -11.74 9.75
N SER A 56 7.01 -10.70 9.06
CA SER A 56 5.74 -10.03 9.27
C SER A 56 5.13 -9.69 7.92
N GLY A 57 3.88 -9.22 7.92
CA GLY A 57 3.17 -8.89 6.69
C GLY A 57 2.58 -7.49 6.71
N VAL A 58 2.43 -6.91 5.55
CA VAL A 58 1.74 -5.64 5.34
C VAL A 58 0.37 -5.97 4.74
N ILE A 59 -0.69 -5.53 5.41
CA ILE A 59 -2.06 -5.77 4.97
C ILE A 59 -2.54 -4.63 4.09
N GLY A 60 -3.18 -4.96 3.00
CA GLY A 60 -3.69 -3.97 2.07
C GLY A 60 -4.72 -4.54 1.12
N GLU A 61 -4.93 -3.84 0.04
CA GLU A 61 -5.94 -4.19 -0.95
C GLU A 61 -5.33 -4.22 -2.34
N VAL A 62 -5.82 -5.14 -3.18
CA VAL A 62 -5.36 -5.31 -4.55
C VAL A 62 -6.41 -4.75 -5.50
N PHE A 63 -5.97 -3.90 -6.42
CA PHE A 63 -6.80 -3.34 -7.49
C PHE A 63 -6.27 -3.80 -8.85
N ALA A 64 -7.19 -4.15 -9.74
CA ALA A 64 -6.86 -4.36 -11.15
C ALA A 64 -6.85 -2.99 -11.83
N LEU A 65 -5.74 -2.65 -12.47
CA LEU A 65 -5.53 -1.35 -13.10
C LEU A 65 -6.04 -1.33 -14.55
N PRO A 66 -6.48 -0.14 -15.05
CA PRO A 66 -6.76 0.03 -16.48
C PRO A 66 -5.50 -0.22 -17.32
N GLU A 67 -5.70 -0.70 -18.53
CA GLU A 67 -4.59 -1.04 -19.44
C GLU A 67 -3.81 0.16 -19.98
N ASP A 68 -4.39 1.36 -19.95
CA ASP A 68 -3.78 2.56 -20.54
C ASP A 68 -2.59 3.12 -19.77
N GLY A 69 -2.36 2.70 -18.54
CA GLY A 69 -1.24 3.15 -17.71
C GLY A 69 -1.35 4.58 -17.18
N ILE A 70 -2.41 5.30 -17.48
CA ILE A 70 -2.58 6.69 -17.06
C ILE A 70 -2.73 6.79 -15.54
N LEU A 71 -3.57 5.95 -14.97
CA LEU A 71 -3.79 5.94 -13.51
C LEU A 71 -2.50 5.63 -12.76
N LEU A 72 -1.74 4.64 -13.22
CA LEU A 72 -0.46 4.28 -12.59
C LEU A 72 0.54 5.43 -12.62
N THR A 73 0.62 6.15 -13.75
CA THR A 73 1.50 7.31 -13.88
C THR A 73 1.12 8.41 -12.88
N GLU A 74 -0.16 8.68 -12.72
CA GLU A 74 -0.63 9.67 -11.76
C GLU A 74 -0.39 9.26 -10.31
N LEU A 75 -0.51 7.97 -10.01
CA LEU A 75 -0.19 7.45 -8.69
C LEU A 75 1.31 7.58 -8.38
N ASP A 76 2.17 7.37 -9.37
CA ASP A 76 3.61 7.57 -9.20
C ASP A 76 3.91 9.01 -8.76
N VAL A 77 3.25 10.00 -9.37
CA VAL A 77 3.40 11.40 -8.99
C VAL A 77 2.87 11.64 -7.58
N TYR A 78 1.71 11.11 -7.26
CA TYR A 78 1.09 11.25 -5.95
C TYR A 78 1.97 10.68 -4.83
N GLU A 79 2.60 9.52 -5.05
CA GLU A 79 3.44 8.87 -4.05
C GLU A 79 4.84 9.50 -3.95
N GLY A 80 5.17 10.44 -4.83
CA GLY A 80 6.43 11.14 -4.74
C GLY A 80 7.63 10.35 -5.25
N THR A 81 7.44 9.47 -6.24
CA THR A 81 8.56 8.70 -6.81
C THR A 81 9.61 9.60 -7.42
N GLU A 82 9.23 10.78 -7.92
CA GLU A 82 10.15 11.76 -8.48
C GLU A 82 11.00 12.43 -7.40
N ASP A 83 10.46 12.51 -6.17
CA ASP A 83 11.16 13.11 -5.02
C ASP A 83 11.96 12.09 -4.23
N GLU A 84 12.02 10.85 -4.69
CA GLU A 84 12.79 9.76 -4.08
C GLU A 84 12.33 9.35 -2.67
N ASP A 85 11.13 9.75 -2.25
CA ASP A 85 10.55 9.29 -0.98
C ASP A 85 10.14 7.83 -1.06
N TYR A 86 9.55 7.44 -2.18
CA TYR A 86 9.10 6.09 -2.48
C TYR A 86 9.60 5.68 -3.85
N HIS A 87 9.75 4.38 -4.04
CA HIS A 87 9.94 3.83 -5.38
C HIS A 87 8.92 2.71 -5.63
N ARG A 88 8.54 2.55 -6.88
CA ARG A 88 7.58 1.53 -7.28
C ARG A 88 8.31 0.21 -7.50
N VAL A 89 7.84 -0.83 -6.82
CA VAL A 89 8.41 -2.18 -6.89
C VAL A 89 7.30 -3.19 -7.16
N THR A 90 7.70 -4.42 -7.47
CA THR A 90 6.74 -5.53 -7.56
C THR A 90 6.82 -6.37 -6.29
N VAL A 91 5.65 -6.82 -5.83
CA VAL A 91 5.55 -7.74 -4.69
C VAL A 91 4.58 -8.85 -5.03
N GLU A 92 4.73 -9.99 -4.38
CA GLU A 92 3.77 -11.06 -4.46
C GLU A 92 2.81 -10.94 -3.27
N VAL A 93 1.52 -10.75 -3.57
CA VAL A 93 0.48 -10.57 -2.57
C VAL A 93 -0.33 -11.86 -2.46
N GLN A 94 -0.53 -12.32 -1.23
CA GLN A 94 -1.43 -13.43 -0.96
C GLN A 94 -2.79 -12.88 -0.57
N LEU A 95 -3.80 -13.13 -1.41
CA LEU A 95 -5.18 -12.71 -1.15
C LEU A 95 -5.81 -13.59 -0.07
N GLU A 96 -6.85 -13.07 0.58
CA GLU A 96 -7.62 -13.84 1.56
C GLU A 96 -8.23 -15.10 0.95
N SER A 97 -8.51 -15.09 -0.36
CA SER A 97 -8.98 -16.25 -1.10
C SER A 97 -7.96 -17.38 -1.20
N GLY A 98 -6.68 -17.11 -0.90
CA GLY A 98 -5.58 -18.04 -1.06
C GLY A 98 -4.79 -17.87 -2.34
N ASP A 99 -5.31 -17.10 -3.28
CA ASP A 99 -4.61 -16.83 -4.55
C ASP A 99 -3.44 -15.88 -4.34
N ARG A 100 -2.41 -16.01 -5.19
CA ARG A 100 -1.26 -15.11 -5.18
C ARG A 100 -1.28 -14.26 -6.44
N VAL A 101 -0.99 -12.97 -6.27
CA VAL A 101 -1.00 -12.01 -7.37
C VAL A 101 0.27 -11.16 -7.30
N THR A 102 0.96 -11.00 -8.43
CA THR A 102 2.09 -10.08 -8.52
C THR A 102 1.56 -8.69 -8.76
N CYS A 103 1.92 -7.75 -7.89
CA CYS A 103 1.39 -6.39 -7.91
C CYS A 103 2.50 -5.35 -7.93
N TRP A 104 2.21 -4.18 -8.51
CA TRP A 104 2.97 -2.97 -8.22
C TRP A 104 2.62 -2.50 -6.81
N THR A 105 3.60 -1.92 -6.12
CA THR A 105 3.37 -1.22 -4.85
C THR A 105 4.45 -0.17 -4.66
N TYR A 106 4.27 0.68 -3.65
CA TYR A 106 5.22 1.74 -3.35
C TYR A 106 5.96 1.42 -2.06
N GLU A 107 7.27 1.35 -2.16
CA GLU A 107 8.17 1.03 -1.06
C GLU A 107 8.97 2.27 -0.68
N LEU A 108 9.24 2.44 0.63
CA LEU A 108 10.15 3.49 1.09
C LEU A 108 11.54 3.32 0.48
N CYS A 109 12.13 4.41 0.01
CA CYS A 109 13.52 4.39 -0.46
C CYS A 109 14.51 4.20 0.68
N SER A 110 14.13 4.71 1.87
CA SER A 110 14.89 4.50 3.11
C SER A 110 13.95 4.62 4.29
N VAL A 111 14.29 3.99 5.41
CA VAL A 111 13.48 4.06 6.63
C VAL A 111 14.00 5.23 7.47
N PRO A 112 13.22 6.33 7.63
CA PRO A 112 13.62 7.42 8.54
C PRO A 112 13.66 6.95 9.98
N GLU A 113 14.55 7.52 10.77
CA GLU A 113 14.72 7.19 12.19
C GLU A 113 13.45 7.39 13.02
N ARG A 114 12.61 8.33 12.63
CA ARG A 114 11.34 8.62 13.33
C ARG A 114 10.22 7.64 13.02
N GLY A 115 10.42 6.72 12.09
CA GLY A 115 9.41 5.74 11.73
C GLY A 115 9.19 4.72 12.84
N ARG A 116 7.93 4.45 13.16
CA ARG A 116 7.54 3.45 14.16
C ARG A 116 6.86 2.28 13.50
N VAL A 117 7.27 1.07 13.85
CA VAL A 117 6.65 -0.14 13.31
C VAL A 117 5.18 -0.21 13.74
N ILE A 118 4.30 -0.50 12.79
CA ILE A 118 2.90 -0.77 13.06
C ILE A 118 2.74 -2.27 13.28
N PRO A 119 2.52 -2.73 14.52
CA PRO A 119 2.29 -4.16 14.77
C PRO A 119 1.06 -4.64 14.01
N GLY A 120 1.14 -5.82 13.41
CA GLY A 120 0.05 -6.36 12.61
C GLY A 120 0.01 -5.89 11.17
N GLY A 121 0.72 -4.82 10.81
CA GLY A 121 0.87 -4.36 9.44
C GLY A 121 -0.39 -3.82 8.77
N ASP A 122 -1.40 -3.39 9.55
CA ASP A 122 -2.67 -2.86 9.03
C ASP A 122 -2.81 -1.39 9.41
N PHE A 123 -2.62 -0.49 8.44
CA PHE A 123 -2.67 0.94 8.68
C PHE A 123 -4.05 1.42 9.14
N ILE A 124 -5.12 0.92 8.52
CA ILE A 124 -6.49 1.35 8.87
C ILE A 124 -6.84 0.92 10.29
N ALA A 125 -6.51 -0.32 10.67
CA ALA A 125 -6.74 -0.79 12.03
C ALA A 125 -5.91 0.02 13.04
N HIS A 126 -4.67 0.38 12.69
CA HIS A 126 -3.80 1.19 13.52
C HIS A 126 -4.38 2.59 13.75
N VAL A 127 -4.87 3.24 12.70
CA VAL A 127 -5.50 4.57 12.80
C VAL A 127 -6.76 4.51 13.66
N ARG A 128 -7.60 3.51 13.47
CA ARG A 128 -8.82 3.33 14.27
C ARG A 128 -8.50 3.14 15.76
N ALA A 129 -7.48 2.35 16.07
CA ALA A 129 -7.06 2.14 17.46
C ALA A 129 -6.54 3.45 18.09
N ARG A 130 -5.82 4.26 17.32
CA ARG A 130 -5.30 5.56 17.78
C ARG A 130 -6.44 6.54 18.04
N GLU A 131 -7.46 6.59 17.16
CA GLU A 131 -8.64 7.43 17.31
C GLU A 131 -9.48 7.00 18.52
N SER A 132 -9.60 5.71 18.77
CA SER A 132 -10.37 5.19 19.91
C SER A 132 -9.78 5.56 21.26
N LYS A 133 -8.51 5.91 21.33
CA LYS A 133 -7.82 6.30 22.55
C LYS A 133 -7.85 7.80 22.82
N ALA A 134 -8.39 8.55 21.90
CA ALA A 134 -8.44 10.00 21.99
C ALA A 134 -9.51 10.49 22.99
#